data_4a1183b45ea9622a433af8b8db874d15
#
_entry.id   4a1183b45ea9622a433af8b8db874d15
#
_cell.length_a   1.000
_cell.length_b   1.000
_cell.length_c   1.000
_cell.angle_alpha   90.00
_cell.angle_beta   90.00
_cell.angle_gamma   90.00
#
_symmetry.space_group_name_H-M   'P 1'
#
loop_
_entity.id
_entity.type
_entity.pdbx_description
1 polymer ?
#
loop_
_entity_poly.entity_id
_entity_poly.type
_entity_poly.pdbx_seq_one_letter_code
_entity_poly.pdbx_strand_id
1 'polypeptide(L)'
;MTRRGAFGAALILGLVVRLAALPLPGTEDVTTWKIWAFGASRHVTRVYGIGGTPPVRGVVTWRSLETTVDYPPAALYVLALVGLGYRQFDPSFADGPALTAAVKIPGLLCGIGLTMLLAWAARRVTGNESAARWVALAYWLNPATVINAEVLGYLDPIMMLPAIGAFVLLYRGATESAGLALALAILMKPQGILLGPAFALAAWHTGGMRGMARAAAGGALGALALVLPFALVGALPNMWLAFGSFYARRDILSGNAANVWWIANYALRAYYQIPQLGPHAFFVEVRRIMAVSTFQKLGFPNPRPFAGAAVAATAGWGLWRLRQRTDLAAHLLAAAFVVHAFFVLGVGVHEHHMMLAVPLLALAAALRPSLRPLFYAVSAIVALNMNLFYGIGMGLGYSVPRLLLGLDLTVILSVANIAALAWHARIVAREAASVPPPLPAGPNL
;
A
#
# COMPACT_ATOMS: atom_id res chain seq x y z
N MET A 1 -10.80 32.76 -15.39
CA MET A 1 -11.26 31.34 -15.29
C MET A 1 -12.11 31.19 -14.03
N THR A 2 -13.32 30.65 -14.15
CA THR A 2 -14.17 30.42 -12.96
C THR A 2 -13.54 29.33 -12.06
N ARG A 3 -13.82 29.33 -10.75
CA ARG A 3 -13.31 28.30 -9.81
C ARG A 3 -13.69 26.87 -10.25
N ARG A 4 -14.81 26.69 -10.96
CA ARG A 4 -15.20 25.38 -11.52
C ARG A 4 -14.34 25.00 -12.71
N GLY A 5 -14.02 25.95 -13.59
CA GLY A 5 -13.13 25.70 -14.74
C GLY A 5 -11.71 25.33 -14.31
N ALA A 6 -11.17 25.99 -13.28
CA ALA A 6 -9.85 25.66 -12.73
C ALA A 6 -9.80 24.25 -12.12
N PHE A 7 -10.86 23.83 -11.41
CA PHE A 7 -10.95 22.48 -10.87
C PHE A 7 -11.00 21.42 -11.98
N GLY A 8 -11.83 21.60 -13.01
CA GLY A 8 -11.90 20.70 -14.15
C GLY A 8 -10.56 20.61 -14.89
N ALA A 9 -9.89 21.75 -15.14
CA ALA A 9 -8.58 21.78 -15.79
C ALA A 9 -7.52 21.00 -14.98
N ALA A 10 -7.52 21.11 -13.65
CA ALA A 10 -6.60 20.37 -12.78
C ALA A 10 -6.85 18.85 -12.83
N LEU A 11 -8.11 18.40 -12.90
CA LEU A 11 -8.43 16.96 -13.07
C LEU A 11 -7.98 16.44 -14.44
N ILE A 12 -8.18 17.22 -15.50
CA ILE A 12 -7.72 16.88 -16.86
C ILE A 12 -6.20 16.81 -16.90
N LEU A 13 -5.50 17.79 -16.32
CA LEU A 13 -4.03 17.76 -16.24
C LEU A 13 -3.53 16.50 -15.53
N GLY A 14 -4.13 16.14 -14.39
CA GLY A 14 -3.79 14.90 -13.68
C GLY A 14 -4.03 13.65 -14.53
N LEU A 15 -5.11 13.61 -15.32
CA LEU A 15 -5.40 12.51 -16.23
C LEU A 15 -4.35 12.41 -17.34
N VAL A 16 -4.00 13.54 -17.97
CA VAL A 16 -2.98 13.57 -19.03
C VAL A 16 -1.63 13.09 -18.52
N VAL A 17 -1.19 13.55 -17.33
CA VAL A 17 0.07 13.11 -16.70
C VAL A 17 0.05 11.60 -16.45
N ARG A 18 -1.05 11.05 -15.92
CA ARG A 18 -1.18 9.62 -15.64
C ARG A 18 -1.19 8.79 -16.91
N LEU A 19 -1.93 9.19 -17.94
CA LEU A 19 -1.96 8.49 -19.22
C LEU A 19 -0.58 8.50 -19.89
N ALA A 20 0.13 9.62 -19.84
CA ALA A 20 1.50 9.73 -20.37
C ALA A 20 2.50 8.83 -19.62
N ALA A 21 2.26 8.54 -18.32
CA ALA A 21 3.13 7.69 -17.52
C ALA A 21 2.85 6.19 -17.66
N LEU A 22 1.67 5.77 -18.15
CA LEU A 22 1.32 4.35 -18.28
C LEU A 22 2.34 3.51 -19.08
N PRO A 23 2.89 3.96 -20.24
CA PRO A 23 3.82 3.16 -21.01
C PRO A 23 5.24 3.12 -20.44
N LEU A 24 5.55 3.88 -19.36
CA LEU A 24 6.86 3.83 -18.72
C LEU A 24 7.12 2.43 -18.15
N PRO A 25 8.37 1.92 -18.18
CA PRO A 25 8.68 0.53 -17.85
C PRO A 25 8.30 0.13 -16.41
N GLY A 26 8.32 1.05 -15.47
CA GLY A 26 8.03 0.78 -14.07
C GLY A 26 9.17 0.07 -13.33
N THR A 27 8.81 -0.72 -12.33
CA THR A 27 9.72 -1.60 -11.58
C THR A 27 9.71 -3.02 -12.14
N GLU A 28 10.55 -3.91 -11.59
CA GLU A 28 10.53 -5.35 -11.90
C GLU A 28 9.16 -6.00 -11.66
N ASP A 29 8.36 -5.44 -10.75
CA ASP A 29 7.00 -5.90 -10.49
C ASP A 29 6.12 -5.81 -11.75
N VAL A 30 6.31 -4.81 -12.60
CA VAL A 30 5.56 -4.70 -13.86
C VAL A 30 5.80 -5.90 -14.76
N THR A 31 7.04 -6.40 -14.84
CA THR A 31 7.35 -7.64 -15.57
C THR A 31 6.64 -8.82 -14.93
N THR A 32 6.63 -8.90 -13.61
CA THR A 32 5.89 -9.93 -12.87
C THR A 32 4.39 -9.87 -13.18
N TRP A 33 3.78 -8.67 -13.20
CA TRP A 33 2.36 -8.51 -13.57
C TRP A 33 2.05 -8.95 -14.99
N LYS A 34 2.94 -8.69 -15.95
CA LYS A 34 2.80 -9.19 -17.33
C LYS A 34 2.79 -10.71 -17.37
N ILE A 35 3.74 -11.36 -16.68
CA ILE A 35 3.82 -12.83 -16.59
C ILE A 35 2.55 -13.40 -15.95
N TRP A 36 2.09 -12.81 -14.83
CA TRP A 36 0.89 -13.28 -14.16
C TRP A 36 -0.39 -13.01 -14.97
N ALA A 37 -0.49 -11.87 -15.67
CA ALA A 37 -1.60 -11.60 -16.57
C ALA A 37 -1.67 -12.62 -17.71
N PHE A 38 -0.52 -12.99 -18.27
CA PHE A 38 -0.42 -14.05 -19.27
C PHE A 38 -0.88 -15.40 -18.73
N GLY A 39 -0.38 -15.85 -17.60
CA GLY A 39 -0.74 -17.12 -16.98
C GLY A 39 -2.19 -17.18 -16.52
N ALA A 40 -2.63 -16.14 -15.80
CA ALA A 40 -3.97 -16.05 -15.24
C ALA A 40 -5.06 -15.95 -16.32
N SER A 41 -4.79 -15.29 -17.46
CA SER A 41 -5.71 -15.25 -18.60
C SER A 41 -5.95 -16.59 -19.27
N ARG A 42 -5.09 -17.58 -19.02
CA ARG A 42 -5.25 -18.95 -19.51
C ARG A 42 -5.98 -19.81 -18.51
N HIS A 43 -5.51 -19.81 -17.26
CA HIS A 43 -6.03 -20.66 -16.19
C HIS A 43 -5.82 -20.01 -14.82
N VAL A 44 -6.63 -19.02 -14.47
CA VAL A 44 -6.46 -18.23 -13.23
C VAL A 44 -6.38 -19.11 -11.97
N THR A 45 -7.19 -20.17 -11.88
CA THR A 45 -7.23 -21.05 -10.71
C THR A 45 -6.01 -21.99 -10.61
N ARG A 46 -5.21 -22.12 -11.66
CA ARG A 46 -4.05 -23.02 -11.71
C ARG A 46 -2.70 -22.33 -11.52
N VAL A 47 -2.68 -21.00 -11.46
CA VAL A 47 -1.42 -20.22 -11.38
C VAL A 47 -0.60 -20.48 -10.12
N TYR A 48 -1.23 -20.93 -9.02
CA TYR A 48 -0.50 -21.32 -7.81
C TYR A 48 0.12 -22.73 -7.90
N GLY A 49 -0.19 -23.49 -8.95
CA GLY A 49 0.07 -24.91 -9.04
C GLY A 49 -1.07 -25.74 -8.42
N ILE A 50 -1.12 -27.02 -8.78
CA ILE A 50 -2.12 -27.98 -8.31
C ILE A 50 -1.41 -29.24 -7.85
N GLY A 51 -1.81 -29.74 -6.68
CA GLY A 51 -1.29 -31.00 -6.13
C GLY A 51 0.17 -30.93 -5.71
N GLY A 52 0.80 -32.11 -5.63
CA GLY A 52 2.16 -32.29 -5.11
C GLY A 52 2.16 -32.65 -3.62
N THR A 53 3.05 -33.62 -3.27
CA THR A 53 3.27 -34.03 -1.87
C THR A 53 4.79 -34.10 -1.65
N PRO A 54 5.38 -33.05 -1.00
CA PRO A 54 4.74 -31.83 -0.47
C PRO A 54 4.22 -30.87 -1.55
N PRO A 55 3.31 -29.93 -1.22
CA PRO A 55 2.86 -28.90 -2.15
C PRO A 55 4.05 -28.09 -2.67
N VAL A 56 4.02 -27.71 -3.96
CA VAL A 56 5.04 -26.88 -4.60
C VAL A 56 4.41 -25.58 -5.10
N ARG A 57 5.20 -24.51 -5.12
CA ARG A 57 4.74 -23.22 -5.66
C ARG A 57 4.59 -23.31 -7.17
N GLY A 58 3.45 -22.83 -7.67
CA GLY A 58 3.25 -22.71 -9.10
C GLY A 58 4.23 -21.73 -9.73
N VAL A 59 4.77 -22.12 -10.86
CA VAL A 59 5.62 -21.29 -11.71
C VAL A 59 4.81 -20.91 -12.95
N VAL A 60 4.82 -19.62 -13.27
CA VAL A 60 4.25 -19.10 -14.51
C VAL A 60 5.40 -18.73 -15.43
N THR A 61 5.41 -19.31 -16.62
CA THR A 61 6.39 -19.03 -17.66
C THR A 61 5.75 -18.20 -18.77
N TRP A 62 6.42 -17.13 -19.17
CA TRP A 62 6.06 -16.29 -20.30
C TRP A 62 7.33 -15.96 -21.07
N ARG A 63 7.42 -16.39 -22.35
CA ARG A 63 8.66 -16.37 -23.13
C ARG A 63 9.78 -17.11 -22.38
N SER A 64 10.94 -16.47 -22.17
CA SER A 64 12.06 -17.01 -21.37
C SER A 64 12.04 -16.61 -19.90
N LEU A 65 10.96 -15.94 -19.45
CA LEU A 65 10.86 -15.43 -18.07
C LEU A 65 9.96 -16.33 -17.25
N GLU A 66 10.37 -16.57 -16.01
CA GLU A 66 9.63 -17.38 -15.05
C GLU A 66 9.45 -16.63 -13.74
N THR A 67 8.28 -16.76 -13.13
CA THR A 67 8.02 -16.24 -11.79
C THR A 67 7.04 -17.12 -11.03
N THR A 68 7.14 -17.11 -9.72
CA THR A 68 6.15 -17.74 -8.84
C THR A 68 5.10 -16.73 -8.42
N VAL A 69 3.85 -17.19 -8.25
CA VAL A 69 2.78 -16.34 -7.74
C VAL A 69 2.87 -16.27 -6.22
N ASP A 70 2.92 -15.03 -5.69
CA ASP A 70 2.95 -14.77 -4.25
C ASP A 70 1.95 -13.68 -3.80
N TYR A 71 1.05 -13.26 -4.69
CA TYR A 71 -0.07 -12.36 -4.39
C TYR A 71 -1.37 -13.13 -4.16
N PRO A 72 -2.30 -12.56 -3.35
CA PRO A 72 -3.60 -13.16 -3.10
C PRO A 72 -4.50 -13.24 -4.34
N PRO A 73 -5.56 -14.08 -4.31
CA PRO A 73 -6.34 -14.44 -5.49
C PRO A 73 -7.06 -13.28 -6.17
N ALA A 74 -7.48 -12.26 -5.43
CA ALA A 74 -8.21 -11.15 -6.05
C ALA A 74 -7.34 -10.34 -7.04
N ALA A 75 -6.05 -10.17 -6.77
CA ALA A 75 -5.12 -9.55 -7.71
C ALA A 75 -5.01 -10.37 -9.01
N LEU A 76 -5.03 -11.70 -8.90
CA LEU A 76 -4.95 -12.57 -10.07
C LEU A 76 -6.19 -12.51 -10.95
N TYR A 77 -7.38 -12.34 -10.38
CA TYR A 77 -8.60 -12.12 -11.16
C TYR A 77 -8.51 -10.80 -11.96
N VAL A 78 -8.00 -9.73 -11.35
CA VAL A 78 -7.78 -8.46 -12.06
C VAL A 78 -6.78 -8.64 -13.19
N LEU A 79 -5.64 -9.30 -12.93
CA LEU A 79 -4.64 -9.56 -13.96
C LEU A 79 -5.13 -10.52 -15.03
N ALA A 80 -6.00 -11.48 -14.69
CA ALA A 80 -6.67 -12.34 -15.68
C ALA A 80 -7.53 -11.53 -16.64
N LEU A 81 -8.32 -10.58 -16.13
CA LEU A 81 -9.13 -9.70 -16.96
C LEU A 81 -8.27 -8.82 -17.88
N VAL A 82 -7.17 -8.28 -17.36
CA VAL A 82 -6.19 -7.54 -18.17
C VAL A 82 -5.63 -8.43 -19.28
N GLY A 83 -5.18 -9.63 -18.94
CA GLY A 83 -4.61 -10.57 -19.90
C GLY A 83 -5.62 -11.04 -20.97
N LEU A 84 -6.88 -11.29 -20.58
CA LEU A 84 -7.96 -11.61 -21.52
C LEU A 84 -8.24 -10.45 -22.49
N GLY A 85 -8.33 -9.22 -21.97
CA GLY A 85 -8.52 -8.02 -22.79
C GLY A 85 -7.33 -7.77 -23.73
N TYR A 86 -6.10 -7.88 -23.20
CA TYR A 86 -4.90 -7.67 -24.03
C TYR A 86 -4.76 -8.68 -25.16
N ARG A 87 -5.14 -9.94 -24.94
CA ARG A 87 -5.15 -10.99 -25.98
C ARG A 87 -6.07 -10.69 -27.15
N GLN A 88 -7.17 -9.95 -26.93
CA GLN A 88 -8.05 -9.50 -28.01
C GLN A 88 -7.38 -8.42 -28.85
N PHE A 89 -6.52 -7.61 -28.24
CA PHE A 89 -5.74 -6.57 -28.90
C PHE A 89 -4.49 -7.13 -29.59
N ASP A 90 -3.73 -7.99 -28.87
CA ASP A 90 -2.53 -8.65 -29.37
C ASP A 90 -2.52 -10.15 -28.97
N PRO A 91 -2.98 -11.05 -29.86
CA PRO A 91 -2.98 -12.49 -29.61
C PRO A 91 -1.58 -13.08 -29.33
N SER A 92 -0.51 -12.46 -29.82
CA SER A 92 0.87 -12.90 -29.59
C SER A 92 1.36 -12.61 -28.17
N PHE A 93 0.66 -11.77 -27.45
CA PHE A 93 1.03 -11.27 -26.12
C PHE A 93 2.45 -10.70 -26.13
N ALA A 94 2.74 -9.85 -27.13
CA ALA A 94 4.06 -9.26 -27.30
C ALA A 94 4.41 -8.32 -26.14
N ASP A 95 5.69 -8.35 -25.73
CA ASP A 95 6.18 -7.37 -24.75
C ASP A 95 6.34 -6.00 -25.41
N GLY A 96 5.97 -4.97 -24.65
CA GLY A 96 6.10 -3.61 -25.13
C GLY A 96 5.35 -2.59 -24.25
N PRO A 97 5.41 -1.31 -24.67
CA PRO A 97 4.71 -0.23 -23.93
C PRO A 97 3.20 -0.43 -23.82
N ALA A 98 2.57 -1.08 -24.81
CA ALA A 98 1.13 -1.37 -24.80
C ALA A 98 0.76 -2.37 -23.69
N LEU A 99 1.51 -3.47 -23.55
CA LEU A 99 1.30 -4.43 -22.45
C LEU A 99 1.64 -3.80 -21.10
N THR A 100 2.70 -2.99 -21.04
CA THR A 100 3.06 -2.21 -19.84
C THR A 100 1.91 -1.30 -19.41
N ALA A 101 1.32 -0.56 -20.33
CA ALA A 101 0.16 0.27 -20.06
C ALA A 101 -1.05 -0.56 -19.63
N ALA A 102 -1.33 -1.68 -20.32
CA ALA A 102 -2.47 -2.54 -20.03
C ALA A 102 -2.45 -3.07 -18.58
N VAL A 103 -1.30 -3.53 -18.06
CA VAL A 103 -1.21 -4.03 -16.67
C VAL A 103 -1.35 -2.92 -15.62
N LYS A 104 -1.15 -1.63 -15.98
CA LYS A 104 -1.32 -0.47 -15.11
C LYS A 104 -2.72 0.15 -15.17
N ILE A 105 -3.51 -0.09 -16.23
CA ILE A 105 -4.87 0.44 -16.38
C ILE A 105 -5.76 0.19 -15.16
N PRO A 106 -5.80 -1.02 -14.55
CA PRO A 106 -6.60 -1.24 -13.34
C PRO A 106 -6.24 -0.29 -12.19
N GLY A 107 -4.95 0.01 -12.02
CA GLY A 107 -4.47 1.00 -11.04
C GLY A 107 -5.02 2.40 -11.32
N LEU A 108 -4.98 2.85 -12.58
CA LEU A 108 -5.55 4.13 -12.99
C LEU A 108 -7.06 4.20 -12.73
N LEU A 109 -7.81 3.17 -13.14
CA LEU A 109 -9.26 3.12 -12.93
C LEU A 109 -9.63 3.14 -11.45
N CYS A 110 -8.92 2.36 -10.63
CA CYS A 110 -9.10 2.40 -9.17
C CYS A 110 -8.67 3.75 -8.57
N GLY A 111 -7.65 4.40 -9.10
CA GLY A 111 -7.24 5.76 -8.73
C GLY A 111 -8.34 6.80 -9.00
N ILE A 112 -9.00 6.71 -10.15
CA ILE A 112 -10.18 7.54 -10.48
C ILE A 112 -11.31 7.23 -9.49
N GLY A 113 -11.66 5.96 -9.31
CA GLY A 113 -12.71 5.54 -8.38
C GLY A 113 -12.45 5.99 -6.95
N LEU A 114 -11.20 5.90 -6.49
CA LEU A 114 -10.78 6.36 -5.17
C LEU A 114 -10.88 7.89 -5.03
N THR A 115 -10.48 8.65 -6.05
CA THR A 115 -10.66 10.11 -6.10
C THR A 115 -12.12 10.49 -5.94
N MET A 116 -13.02 9.81 -6.66
CA MET A 116 -14.47 10.01 -6.58
C MET A 116 -15.03 9.62 -5.22
N LEU A 117 -14.61 8.48 -4.67
CA LEU A 117 -15.02 8.01 -3.34
C LEU A 117 -14.61 8.98 -2.24
N LEU A 118 -13.36 9.46 -2.25
CA LEU A 118 -12.84 10.44 -1.27
C LEU A 118 -13.63 11.75 -1.32
N ALA A 119 -13.85 12.30 -2.53
CA ALA A 119 -14.62 13.52 -2.73
C ALA A 119 -16.07 13.36 -2.27
N TRP A 120 -16.70 12.26 -2.65
CA TRP A 120 -18.08 11.95 -2.26
C TRP A 120 -18.21 11.80 -0.74
N ALA A 121 -17.31 11.03 -0.09
CA ALA A 121 -17.33 10.83 1.35
C ALA A 121 -17.09 12.14 2.12
N ALA A 122 -16.11 12.93 1.70
CA ALA A 122 -15.84 14.24 2.31
C ALA A 122 -17.06 15.17 2.20
N ARG A 123 -17.67 15.27 1.00
CA ARG A 123 -18.87 16.08 0.79
C ARG A 123 -20.03 15.60 1.67
N ARG A 124 -20.23 14.28 1.73
CA ARG A 124 -21.36 13.68 2.45
C ARG A 124 -21.26 13.89 3.96
N VAL A 125 -20.05 13.76 4.52
CA VAL A 125 -19.81 13.93 5.97
C VAL A 125 -19.79 15.41 6.38
N THR A 126 -19.16 16.28 5.57
CA THR A 126 -18.96 17.68 5.96
C THR A 126 -20.01 18.64 5.43
N GLY A 127 -20.80 18.24 4.43
CA GLY A 127 -21.68 19.14 3.66
C GLY A 127 -20.89 20.18 2.83
N ASN A 128 -19.56 20.13 2.82
CA ASN A 128 -18.70 21.18 2.28
C ASN A 128 -18.07 20.78 0.95
N GLU A 129 -18.50 21.44 -0.12
CA GLU A 129 -17.96 21.25 -1.48
C GLU A 129 -16.48 21.60 -1.59
N SER A 130 -15.96 22.53 -0.77
CA SER A 130 -14.54 22.87 -0.77
C SER A 130 -13.69 21.75 -0.21
N ALA A 131 -14.16 21.04 0.84
CA ALA A 131 -13.49 19.85 1.37
C ALA A 131 -13.45 18.73 0.34
N ALA A 132 -14.55 18.49 -0.37
CA ALA A 132 -14.62 17.51 -1.43
C ALA A 132 -13.64 17.79 -2.58
N ARG A 133 -13.61 19.02 -3.07
CA ARG A 133 -12.66 19.42 -4.13
C ARG A 133 -11.22 19.36 -3.66
N TRP A 134 -10.95 19.77 -2.41
CA TRP A 134 -9.62 19.70 -1.85
C TRP A 134 -9.11 18.26 -1.82
N VAL A 135 -9.89 17.30 -1.29
CA VAL A 135 -9.42 15.91 -1.20
C VAL A 135 -9.29 15.25 -2.57
N ALA A 136 -10.18 15.58 -3.51
CA ALA A 136 -10.06 15.10 -4.88
C ALA A 136 -8.73 15.52 -5.49
N LEU A 137 -8.39 16.82 -5.43
CA LEU A 137 -7.13 17.33 -5.97
C LEU A 137 -5.93 16.85 -5.16
N ALA A 138 -6.03 16.83 -3.82
CA ALA A 138 -4.97 16.40 -2.92
C ALA A 138 -4.58 14.93 -3.12
N TYR A 139 -5.50 14.08 -3.54
CA TYR A 139 -5.22 12.70 -3.92
C TYR A 139 -4.82 12.57 -5.40
N TRP A 140 -5.62 13.18 -6.30
CA TRP A 140 -5.46 13.01 -7.75
C TRP A 140 -4.15 13.58 -8.29
N LEU A 141 -3.72 14.74 -7.78
CA LEU A 141 -2.47 15.42 -8.17
C LEU A 141 -1.29 15.06 -7.26
N ASN A 142 -1.48 14.15 -6.29
CA ASN A 142 -0.43 13.79 -5.37
C ASN A 142 0.71 13.05 -6.11
N PRO A 143 1.95 13.54 -6.05
CA PRO A 143 3.08 12.86 -6.70
C PRO A 143 3.24 11.41 -6.25
N ALA A 144 3.01 11.11 -4.95
CA ALA A 144 3.11 9.74 -4.45
C ALA A 144 2.14 8.79 -5.16
N THR A 145 0.90 9.23 -5.47
CA THR A 145 -0.08 8.38 -6.15
C THR A 145 0.27 8.14 -7.61
N VAL A 146 0.76 9.19 -8.30
CA VAL A 146 1.18 9.09 -9.71
C VAL A 146 2.43 8.22 -9.84
N ILE A 147 3.44 8.45 -8.98
CA ILE A 147 4.67 7.66 -9.00
C ILE A 147 4.36 6.20 -8.70
N ASN A 148 3.54 5.91 -7.68
CA ASN A 148 3.19 4.57 -7.28
C ASN A 148 2.51 3.77 -8.40
N ALA A 149 1.41 4.28 -8.93
CA ALA A 149 0.55 3.52 -9.82
C ALA A 149 0.99 3.57 -11.29
N GLU A 150 1.18 4.78 -11.83
CA GLU A 150 1.37 4.93 -13.27
C GLU A 150 2.85 4.92 -13.66
N VAL A 151 3.73 5.51 -12.84
CA VAL A 151 5.17 5.48 -13.15
C VAL A 151 5.76 4.12 -12.81
N LEU A 152 5.68 3.68 -11.55
CA LEU A 152 6.31 2.45 -11.06
C LEU A 152 5.45 1.20 -11.26
N GLY A 153 4.14 1.33 -11.43
CA GLY A 153 3.22 0.24 -11.77
C GLY A 153 2.85 -0.67 -10.61
N TYR A 154 2.86 -0.14 -9.36
CA TYR A 154 2.36 -0.89 -8.21
C TYR A 154 0.83 -1.02 -8.21
N LEU A 155 0.34 -2.16 -7.74
CA LEU A 155 -1.10 -2.46 -7.68
C LEU A 155 -1.79 -1.86 -6.43
N ASP A 156 -1.17 -0.89 -5.75
CA ASP A 156 -1.70 -0.32 -4.51
C ASP A 156 -3.10 0.31 -4.67
N PRO A 157 -3.43 1.06 -5.74
CA PRO A 157 -4.77 1.65 -5.88
C PRO A 157 -5.89 0.61 -5.93
N ILE A 158 -5.64 -0.59 -6.45
CA ILE A 158 -6.63 -1.68 -6.53
C ILE A 158 -7.01 -2.18 -5.14
N MET A 159 -6.04 -2.21 -4.21
CA MET A 159 -6.28 -2.51 -2.80
C MET A 159 -6.88 -1.31 -2.05
N MET A 160 -6.39 -0.10 -2.31
CA MET A 160 -6.78 1.10 -1.55
C MET A 160 -8.24 1.47 -1.77
N LEU A 161 -8.80 1.27 -2.96
CA LEU A 161 -10.19 1.58 -3.25
C LEU A 161 -11.16 0.78 -2.35
N PRO A 162 -11.13 -0.56 -2.31
CA PRO A 162 -11.97 -1.32 -1.39
C PRO A 162 -11.59 -1.10 0.08
N ALA A 163 -10.33 -0.81 0.41
CA ALA A 163 -9.90 -0.52 1.76
C ALA A 163 -10.57 0.75 2.34
N ILE A 164 -10.56 1.85 1.60
CA ILE A 164 -11.27 3.08 1.98
C ILE A 164 -12.77 2.87 1.93
N GLY A 165 -13.26 2.16 0.90
CA GLY A 165 -14.66 1.77 0.77
C GLY A 165 -15.18 1.03 1.99
N ALA A 166 -14.37 0.16 2.62
CA ALA A 166 -14.75 -0.57 3.82
C ALA A 166 -15.12 0.36 4.98
N PHE A 167 -14.29 1.37 5.29
CA PHE A 167 -14.62 2.35 6.33
C PHE A 167 -15.85 3.18 5.96
N VAL A 168 -15.95 3.64 4.73
CA VAL A 168 -17.09 4.44 4.25
C VAL A 168 -18.41 3.64 4.32
N LEU A 169 -18.42 2.39 3.87
CA LEU A 169 -19.58 1.50 3.94
C LEU A 169 -20.00 1.21 5.37
N LEU A 170 -19.03 1.02 6.26
CA LEU A 170 -19.30 0.80 7.69
C LEU A 170 -20.06 1.98 8.30
N TYR A 171 -19.62 3.21 8.04
CA TYR A 171 -20.28 4.43 8.51
C TYR A 171 -21.62 4.73 7.80
N ARG A 172 -21.90 4.05 6.69
CA ARG A 172 -23.24 4.05 6.05
C ARG A 172 -24.18 2.98 6.62
N GLY A 173 -23.73 2.18 7.59
CA GLY A 173 -24.50 1.07 8.13
C GLY A 173 -24.52 -0.19 7.26
N ALA A 174 -23.80 -0.19 6.11
CA ALA A 174 -23.67 -1.36 5.24
C ALA A 174 -22.56 -2.28 5.73
N THR A 175 -22.75 -2.83 6.92
CA THR A 175 -21.72 -3.49 7.70
C THR A 175 -21.16 -4.75 7.04
N GLU A 176 -22.00 -5.60 6.45
CA GLU A 176 -21.54 -6.82 5.72
C GLU A 176 -20.75 -6.44 4.47
N SER A 177 -21.25 -5.44 3.72
CA SER A 177 -20.55 -4.93 2.54
C SER A 177 -19.20 -4.30 2.93
N ALA A 178 -19.10 -3.67 4.11
CA ALA A 178 -17.85 -3.14 4.63
C ALA A 178 -16.85 -4.26 4.92
N GLY A 179 -17.29 -5.36 5.53
CA GLY A 179 -16.46 -6.54 5.76
C GLY A 179 -16.00 -7.18 4.46
N LEU A 180 -16.90 -7.33 3.48
CA LEU A 180 -16.57 -7.83 2.14
C LEU A 180 -15.53 -6.94 1.46
N ALA A 181 -15.67 -5.62 1.52
CA ALA A 181 -14.72 -4.68 0.93
C ALA A 181 -13.33 -4.77 1.60
N LEU A 182 -13.26 -4.95 2.93
CA LEU A 182 -12.00 -5.18 3.62
C LEU A 182 -11.36 -6.51 3.21
N ALA A 183 -12.14 -7.59 3.11
CA ALA A 183 -11.64 -8.89 2.64
C ALA A 183 -11.11 -8.79 1.20
N LEU A 184 -11.80 -8.07 0.33
CA LEU A 184 -11.32 -7.80 -1.03
C LEU A 184 -9.99 -7.05 -1.01
N ALA A 185 -9.83 -6.02 -0.17
CA ALA A 185 -8.57 -5.29 -0.02
C ALA A 185 -7.42 -6.22 0.43
N ILE A 186 -7.66 -7.07 1.43
CA ILE A 186 -6.67 -8.04 1.95
C ILE A 186 -6.30 -9.06 0.86
N LEU A 187 -7.29 -9.53 0.10
CA LEU A 187 -7.11 -10.52 -0.96
C LEU A 187 -6.61 -9.90 -2.28
N MET A 188 -6.53 -8.59 -2.41
CA MET A 188 -5.77 -7.88 -3.44
C MET A 188 -4.29 -7.80 -3.07
N LYS A 189 -4.01 -7.43 -1.81
CA LYS A 189 -2.64 -7.23 -1.33
C LYS A 189 -2.58 -7.47 0.18
N PRO A 190 -1.65 -8.29 0.69
CA PRO A 190 -1.61 -8.68 2.11
C PRO A 190 -1.57 -7.50 3.09
N GLN A 191 -1.02 -6.36 2.66
CA GLN A 191 -0.94 -5.15 3.47
C GLN A 191 -2.31 -4.61 3.90
N GLY A 192 -3.39 -4.97 3.21
CA GLY A 192 -4.76 -4.65 3.64
C GLY A 192 -5.10 -5.13 5.05
N ILE A 193 -4.43 -6.18 5.56
CA ILE A 193 -4.62 -6.70 6.92
C ILE A 193 -4.25 -5.67 8.01
N LEU A 194 -3.35 -4.74 7.71
CA LEU A 194 -2.95 -3.67 8.64
C LEU A 194 -4.12 -2.78 9.05
N LEU A 195 -5.17 -2.72 8.24
CA LEU A 195 -6.38 -1.96 8.55
C LEU A 195 -7.31 -2.69 9.53
N GLY A 196 -7.15 -4.01 9.67
CA GLY A 196 -8.03 -4.87 10.47
C GLY A 196 -8.30 -4.35 11.88
N PRO A 197 -7.28 -4.00 12.67
CA PRO A 197 -7.48 -3.52 14.04
C PRO A 197 -8.28 -2.21 14.12
N ALA A 198 -7.99 -1.22 13.27
CA ALA A 198 -8.73 0.05 13.23
C ALA A 198 -10.16 -0.14 12.69
N PHE A 199 -10.33 -1.03 11.71
CA PHE A 199 -11.64 -1.39 11.19
C PHE A 199 -12.49 -2.13 12.24
N ALA A 200 -11.92 -3.06 13.00
CA ALA A 200 -12.60 -3.75 14.08
C ALA A 200 -13.07 -2.77 15.16
N LEU A 201 -12.21 -1.80 15.54
CA LEU A 201 -12.58 -0.72 16.47
C LEU A 201 -13.75 0.11 15.91
N ALA A 202 -13.71 0.47 14.63
CA ALA A 202 -14.79 1.19 13.95
C ALA A 202 -16.09 0.36 13.91
N ALA A 203 -16.02 -0.93 13.61
CA ALA A 203 -17.16 -1.83 13.60
C ALA A 203 -17.78 -2.00 14.99
N TRP A 204 -16.95 -2.06 16.03
CA TRP A 204 -17.39 -2.04 17.41
C TRP A 204 -18.16 -0.75 17.74
N HIS A 205 -17.64 0.41 17.36
CA HIS A 205 -18.29 1.70 17.65
C HIS A 205 -19.61 1.91 16.89
N THR A 206 -19.71 1.39 15.67
CA THR A 206 -20.91 1.55 14.85
C THR A 206 -22.01 0.54 15.12
N GLY A 207 -21.68 -0.64 15.67
CA GLY A 207 -22.68 -1.70 15.84
C GLY A 207 -22.42 -2.68 17.00
N GLY A 208 -21.44 -2.40 17.86
CA GLY A 208 -21.07 -3.28 18.97
C GLY A 208 -20.62 -4.68 18.48
N MET A 209 -20.84 -5.70 19.31
CA MET A 209 -20.52 -7.09 18.98
C MET A 209 -21.28 -7.57 17.72
N ARG A 210 -22.52 -7.14 17.55
CA ARG A 210 -23.32 -7.49 16.35
C ARG A 210 -22.72 -6.87 15.09
N GLY A 211 -22.25 -5.62 15.16
CA GLY A 211 -21.56 -4.95 14.05
C GLY A 211 -20.29 -5.70 13.67
N MET A 212 -19.47 -6.09 14.63
CA MET A 212 -18.27 -6.88 14.40
C MET A 212 -18.60 -8.24 13.75
N ALA A 213 -19.61 -8.96 14.27
CA ALA A 213 -20.01 -10.26 13.75
C ALA A 213 -20.54 -10.16 12.30
N ARG A 214 -21.35 -9.12 11.99
CA ARG A 214 -21.84 -8.86 10.63
C ARG A 214 -20.71 -8.51 9.65
N ALA A 215 -19.77 -7.65 10.07
CA ALA A 215 -18.59 -7.34 9.26
C ALA A 215 -17.73 -8.59 9.02
N ALA A 216 -17.50 -9.41 10.05
CA ALA A 216 -16.77 -10.67 9.93
C ALA A 216 -17.48 -11.64 8.97
N ALA A 217 -18.81 -11.78 9.05
CA ALA A 217 -19.60 -12.60 8.14
C ALA A 217 -19.48 -12.13 6.68
N GLY A 218 -19.61 -10.82 6.43
CA GLY A 218 -19.41 -10.24 5.10
C GLY A 218 -18.00 -10.49 4.56
N GLY A 219 -16.98 -10.33 5.42
CA GLY A 219 -15.59 -10.62 5.10
C GLY A 219 -15.35 -12.10 4.77
N ALA A 220 -15.91 -13.00 5.56
CA ALA A 220 -15.82 -14.47 5.33
C ALA A 220 -16.49 -14.87 4.01
N LEU A 221 -17.68 -14.34 3.71
CA LEU A 221 -18.36 -14.60 2.44
C LEU A 221 -17.55 -14.09 1.24
N GLY A 222 -16.97 -12.87 1.34
CA GLY A 222 -16.10 -12.32 0.30
C GLY A 222 -14.84 -13.16 0.09
N ALA A 223 -14.19 -13.56 1.18
CA ALA A 223 -13.03 -14.43 1.13
C ALA A 223 -13.36 -15.80 0.52
N LEU A 224 -14.47 -16.40 0.95
CA LEU A 224 -14.94 -17.68 0.41
C LEU A 224 -15.19 -17.58 -1.10
N ALA A 225 -15.92 -16.56 -1.56
CA ALA A 225 -16.23 -16.39 -2.98
C ALA A 225 -14.97 -16.27 -3.85
N LEU A 226 -13.91 -15.59 -3.35
CA LEU A 226 -12.67 -15.41 -4.09
C LEU A 226 -11.74 -16.62 -4.03
N VAL A 227 -11.78 -17.40 -2.95
CA VAL A 227 -10.87 -18.54 -2.72
C VAL A 227 -11.48 -19.88 -3.20
N LEU A 228 -12.81 -20.00 -3.16
CA LEU A 228 -13.51 -21.24 -3.51
C LEU A 228 -13.13 -21.81 -4.89
N PRO A 229 -13.01 -21.02 -5.99
CA PRO A 229 -12.61 -21.58 -7.28
C PRO A 229 -11.23 -22.25 -7.26
N PHE A 230 -10.30 -21.76 -6.43
CA PHE A 230 -8.98 -22.39 -6.24
C PHE A 230 -9.08 -23.66 -5.39
N ALA A 231 -9.98 -23.68 -4.40
CA ALA A 231 -10.24 -24.86 -3.59
C ALA A 231 -10.79 -26.02 -4.44
N LEU A 232 -11.76 -25.72 -5.31
CA LEU A 232 -12.42 -26.72 -6.16
C LEU A 232 -11.48 -27.41 -7.14
N VAL A 233 -10.38 -26.75 -7.54
CA VAL A 233 -9.36 -27.36 -8.41
C VAL A 233 -8.18 -27.96 -7.64
N GLY A 234 -8.21 -27.96 -6.30
CA GLY A 234 -7.13 -28.51 -5.46
C GLY A 234 -5.89 -27.62 -5.33
N ALA A 235 -5.99 -26.31 -5.62
CA ALA A 235 -4.87 -25.38 -5.55
C ALA A 235 -4.64 -24.78 -4.14
N LEU A 236 -5.50 -25.03 -3.14
CA LEU A 236 -5.41 -24.44 -1.79
C LEU A 236 -4.09 -24.70 -1.08
N PRO A 237 -3.54 -25.95 -1.05
CA PRO A 237 -2.27 -26.19 -0.36
C PRO A 237 -1.12 -25.37 -0.95
N ASN A 238 -1.07 -25.25 -2.28
CA ASN A 238 -0.05 -24.50 -3.02
C ASN A 238 -0.22 -22.99 -2.80
N MET A 239 -1.45 -22.50 -2.81
CA MET A 239 -1.79 -21.11 -2.48
C MET A 239 -1.38 -20.77 -1.04
N TRP A 240 -1.67 -21.64 -0.08
CA TRP A 240 -1.26 -21.47 1.32
C TRP A 240 0.26 -21.43 1.48
N LEU A 241 0.97 -22.30 0.77
CA LEU A 241 2.44 -22.28 0.72
C LEU A 241 2.96 -20.94 0.16
N ALA A 242 2.30 -20.38 -0.87
CA ALA A 242 2.66 -19.10 -1.44
C ALA A 242 2.56 -17.96 -0.42
N PHE A 243 1.51 -17.93 0.41
CA PHE A 243 1.30 -16.88 1.42
C PHE A 243 2.06 -17.13 2.72
N GLY A 244 1.99 -18.36 3.26
CA GLY A 244 2.62 -18.71 4.53
C GLY A 244 4.13 -18.52 4.51
N SER A 245 4.75 -18.74 3.36
CA SER A 245 6.20 -18.56 3.18
C SER A 245 6.59 -17.13 2.74
N PHE A 246 5.65 -16.24 2.44
CA PHE A 246 5.93 -14.91 1.91
C PHE A 246 6.86 -14.09 2.81
N TYR A 247 6.53 -14.00 4.10
CA TYR A 247 7.34 -13.25 5.05
C TYR A 247 8.68 -13.93 5.36
N ALA A 248 8.66 -15.27 5.47
CA ALA A 248 9.86 -16.05 5.76
C ALA A 248 10.89 -16.04 4.62
N ARG A 249 10.42 -16.00 3.37
CA ARG A 249 11.27 -16.01 2.17
C ARG A 249 11.98 -14.69 1.90
N ARG A 250 11.41 -13.56 2.35
CA ARG A 250 12.03 -12.25 2.16
C ARG A 250 13.13 -12.02 3.17
N ASP A 251 14.33 -12.52 2.84
CA ASP A 251 15.52 -12.39 3.67
C ASP A 251 16.18 -11.01 3.49
N ILE A 252 15.42 -9.95 3.84
CA ILE A 252 15.87 -8.56 3.74
C ILE A 252 15.55 -7.78 5.02
N LEU A 253 16.45 -6.89 5.45
CA LEU A 253 16.21 -5.96 6.57
C LEU A 253 15.21 -4.88 6.18
N SER A 254 15.43 -4.23 5.04
CA SER A 254 14.56 -3.22 4.47
C SER A 254 14.59 -3.34 2.96
N GLY A 255 13.42 -3.35 2.32
CA GLY A 255 13.27 -3.35 0.87
C GLY A 255 13.19 -1.92 0.33
N ASN A 256 14.28 -1.16 0.44
CA ASN A 256 14.33 0.25 0.02
C ASN A 256 13.34 1.16 0.77
N ALA A 257 12.88 0.76 1.96
CA ALA A 257 12.00 1.57 2.77
C ALA A 257 12.78 2.57 3.63
N ALA A 258 12.40 3.83 3.61
CA ALA A 258 12.96 4.87 4.48
C ALA A 258 12.49 4.65 5.93
N ASN A 259 13.14 3.72 6.65
CA ASN A 259 12.76 3.24 7.96
C ASN A 259 13.97 2.99 8.88
N VAL A 260 13.74 2.54 10.11
CA VAL A 260 14.81 2.26 11.08
C VAL A 260 15.80 1.20 10.59
N TRP A 261 15.31 0.21 9.83
CA TRP A 261 16.13 -0.88 9.32
C TRP A 261 16.98 -0.47 8.14
N TRP A 262 16.60 0.56 7.40
CA TRP A 262 17.43 1.18 6.37
C TRP A 262 18.62 1.91 6.99
N ILE A 263 18.39 2.62 8.11
CA ILE A 263 19.47 3.26 8.88
C ILE A 263 20.43 2.21 9.43
N ALA A 264 19.90 1.13 10.02
CA ALA A 264 20.71 0.01 10.51
C ALA A 264 21.54 -0.63 9.38
N ASN A 265 20.93 -0.86 8.22
CA ASN A 265 21.62 -1.37 7.04
C ASN A 265 22.76 -0.44 6.60
N TYR A 266 22.51 0.87 6.55
CA TYR A 266 23.54 1.87 6.24
C TYR A 266 24.66 1.88 7.27
N ALA A 267 24.34 1.98 8.54
CA ALA A 267 25.34 2.04 9.64
C ALA A 267 26.24 0.80 9.65
N LEU A 268 25.66 -0.39 9.50
CA LEU A 268 26.45 -1.64 9.46
C LEU A 268 27.34 -1.72 8.23
N ARG A 269 26.83 -1.32 7.06
CA ARG A 269 27.67 -1.29 5.85
C ARG A 269 28.80 -0.27 5.98
N ALA A 270 28.53 0.92 6.49
CA ALA A 270 29.57 1.91 6.75
C ALA A 270 30.62 1.34 7.71
N TYR A 271 30.21 0.76 8.82
CA TYR A 271 31.11 0.18 9.82
C TYR A 271 32.03 -0.89 9.23
N TYR A 272 31.49 -1.86 8.48
CA TYR A 272 32.25 -2.95 7.89
C TYR A 272 33.03 -2.56 6.64
N GLN A 273 32.72 -1.47 5.98
CA GLN A 273 33.42 -0.98 4.79
C GLN A 273 34.46 0.10 5.09
N ILE A 274 34.36 0.81 6.21
CA ILE A 274 35.31 1.86 6.63
C ILE A 274 36.79 1.40 6.56
N PRO A 275 37.19 0.22 7.09
CA PRO A 275 38.56 -0.22 7.02
C PRO A 275 39.11 -0.39 5.62
N GLN A 276 38.23 -0.64 4.63
CA GLN A 276 38.60 -0.85 3.23
C GLN A 276 38.53 0.44 2.39
N LEU A 277 37.69 1.40 2.77
CA LEU A 277 37.38 2.60 1.98
C LEU A 277 37.99 3.89 2.57
N GLY A 278 38.54 3.82 3.79
CA GLY A 278 39.13 4.97 4.49
C GLY A 278 38.05 5.99 4.97
N PRO A 279 38.49 7.23 5.31
CA PRO A 279 37.59 8.22 5.93
C PRO A 279 36.39 8.68 5.07
N HIS A 280 36.40 8.36 3.79
CA HIS A 280 35.28 8.68 2.88
C HIS A 280 34.11 7.68 2.95
N ALA A 281 34.22 6.63 3.74
CA ALA A 281 33.20 5.57 3.83
C ALA A 281 31.83 6.07 4.32
N PHE A 282 31.77 7.14 5.10
CA PHE A 282 30.52 7.78 5.52
C PHE A 282 29.71 8.41 4.39
N PHE A 283 30.33 8.63 3.24
CA PHE A 283 29.72 9.25 2.07
C PHE A 283 29.36 8.23 0.98
N VAL A 284 29.49 6.93 1.28
CA VAL A 284 29.18 5.88 0.31
C VAL A 284 27.67 5.63 0.28
N GLU A 285 27.12 5.74 -0.90
CA GLU A 285 25.71 5.40 -1.15
C GLU A 285 25.43 3.92 -0.83
N VAL A 286 24.39 3.64 -0.04
CA VAL A 286 23.94 2.28 0.23
C VAL A 286 23.24 1.72 -1.00
N ARG A 287 23.95 0.90 -1.78
CA ARG A 287 23.43 0.33 -3.04
C ARG A 287 22.83 -1.07 -2.87
N ARG A 288 23.13 -1.76 -1.77
CA ARG A 288 22.74 -3.17 -1.57
C ARG A 288 21.96 -3.33 -0.28
N ILE A 289 20.82 -3.96 -0.39
CA ILE A 289 20.00 -4.39 0.73
C ILE A 289 20.77 -5.46 1.53
N MET A 290 20.77 -5.35 2.86
CA MET A 290 21.32 -6.38 3.74
C MET A 290 20.27 -7.46 4.01
N ALA A 291 20.69 -8.72 3.91
CA ALA A 291 19.85 -9.85 4.31
C ALA A 291 19.76 -9.94 5.84
N VAL A 292 18.61 -10.41 6.35
CA VAL A 292 18.44 -10.74 7.78
C VAL A 292 19.43 -11.83 8.21
N SER A 293 19.65 -12.83 7.35
CA SER A 293 20.64 -13.89 7.58
C SER A 293 22.08 -13.33 7.70
N THR A 294 22.42 -12.31 6.91
CA THR A 294 23.71 -11.60 7.03
C THR A 294 23.80 -10.85 8.37
N PHE A 295 22.71 -10.15 8.76
CA PHE A 295 22.62 -9.44 10.04
C PHE A 295 22.85 -10.40 11.22
N GLN A 296 22.26 -11.60 11.17
CA GLN A 296 22.47 -12.64 12.18
C GLN A 296 23.90 -13.20 12.18
N LYS A 297 24.52 -13.39 11.01
CA LYS A 297 25.94 -13.81 10.90
C LYS A 297 26.91 -12.79 11.49
N LEU A 298 26.52 -11.51 11.56
CA LEU A 298 27.28 -10.46 12.23
C LEU A 298 27.12 -10.47 13.77
N GLY A 299 26.41 -11.46 14.34
CA GLY A 299 26.20 -11.63 15.78
C GLY A 299 24.96 -10.95 16.35
N PHE A 300 24.11 -10.33 15.52
CA PHE A 300 22.87 -9.71 15.98
C PHE A 300 21.71 -10.74 16.06
N PRO A 301 20.78 -10.59 17.00
CA PRO A 301 19.59 -11.45 17.07
C PRO A 301 18.69 -11.25 15.85
N ASN A 302 17.79 -12.21 15.57
CA ASN A 302 16.79 -12.05 14.52
C ASN A 302 15.94 -10.79 14.79
N PRO A 303 15.93 -9.78 13.91
CA PRO A 303 15.25 -8.52 14.16
C PRO A 303 13.71 -8.62 14.05
N ARG A 304 13.17 -9.64 13.39
CA ARG A 304 11.74 -9.78 13.07
C ARG A 304 10.83 -9.82 14.30
N PRO A 305 11.12 -10.62 15.37
CA PRO A 305 10.28 -10.61 16.58
C PRO A 305 10.26 -9.25 17.28
N PHE A 306 11.42 -8.58 17.37
CA PHE A 306 11.53 -7.26 18.00
C PHE A 306 10.79 -6.19 17.21
N ALA A 307 10.93 -6.19 15.89
CA ALA A 307 10.21 -5.30 15.00
C ALA A 307 8.69 -5.54 15.08
N GLY A 308 8.27 -6.80 15.07
CA GLY A 308 6.86 -7.17 15.21
C GLY A 308 6.27 -6.69 16.54
N ALA A 309 7.00 -6.88 17.65
CA ALA A 309 6.60 -6.38 18.97
C ALA A 309 6.52 -4.84 19.00
N ALA A 310 7.51 -4.14 18.43
CA ALA A 310 7.51 -2.68 18.34
C ALA A 310 6.33 -2.15 17.52
N VAL A 311 6.04 -2.77 16.36
CA VAL A 311 4.87 -2.43 15.54
C VAL A 311 3.59 -2.66 16.32
N ALA A 312 3.43 -3.83 16.96
CA ALA A 312 2.22 -4.17 17.72
C ALA A 312 2.02 -3.23 18.91
N ALA A 313 3.08 -2.92 19.66
CA ALA A 313 3.02 -1.99 20.79
C ALA A 313 2.64 -0.57 20.35
N THR A 314 3.29 -0.06 19.26
CA THR A 314 3.02 1.28 18.74
C THR A 314 1.61 1.40 18.17
N ALA A 315 1.20 0.43 17.34
CA ALA A 315 -0.14 0.38 16.76
C ALA A 315 -1.21 0.21 17.86
N GLY A 316 -0.99 -0.72 18.80
CA GLY A 316 -1.87 -0.95 19.95
C GLY A 316 -2.02 0.30 20.83
N TRP A 317 -0.93 1.03 21.07
CA TRP A 317 -0.98 2.31 21.76
C TRP A 317 -1.85 3.33 21.04
N GLY A 318 -1.69 3.50 19.72
CA GLY A 318 -2.48 4.44 18.92
C GLY A 318 -3.97 4.09 18.94
N LEU A 319 -4.32 2.83 18.77
CA LEU A 319 -5.69 2.33 18.85
C LEU A 319 -6.27 2.52 20.25
N TRP A 320 -5.50 2.21 21.30
CA TRP A 320 -5.91 2.43 22.69
C TRP A 320 -6.16 3.91 22.99
N ARG A 321 -5.30 4.81 22.48
CA ARG A 321 -5.51 6.26 22.63
C ARG A 321 -6.82 6.71 21.99
N LEU A 322 -7.13 6.23 20.79
CA LEU A 322 -8.32 6.63 20.02
C LEU A 322 -9.57 5.77 20.32
N ARG A 323 -9.49 4.84 21.26
CA ARG A 323 -10.58 3.88 21.55
C ARG A 323 -11.91 4.49 21.96
N GLN A 324 -11.94 5.74 22.39
CA GLN A 324 -13.16 6.46 22.77
C GLN A 324 -13.68 7.37 21.65
N ARG A 325 -12.95 7.43 20.53
CA ARG A 325 -13.34 8.26 19.37
C ARG A 325 -14.18 7.40 18.42
N THR A 326 -15.38 7.88 18.14
CA THR A 326 -16.37 7.13 17.35
C THR A 326 -16.55 7.68 15.94
N ASP A 327 -15.86 8.75 15.58
CA ASP A 327 -15.98 9.40 14.28
C ASP A 327 -15.05 8.81 13.23
N LEU A 328 -15.47 8.92 11.94
CA LEU A 328 -14.74 8.37 10.80
C LEU A 328 -13.32 8.91 10.70
N ALA A 329 -13.10 10.21 10.96
CA ALA A 329 -11.76 10.81 10.83
C ALA A 329 -10.77 10.20 11.82
N ALA A 330 -11.21 9.92 13.06
CA ALA A 330 -10.38 9.27 14.08
C ALA A 330 -10.01 7.83 13.70
N HIS A 331 -10.95 7.06 13.14
CA HIS A 331 -10.66 5.68 12.70
C HIS A 331 -9.74 5.64 11.48
N LEU A 332 -9.89 6.59 10.53
CA LEU A 332 -8.96 6.73 9.41
C LEU A 332 -7.55 7.14 9.88
N LEU A 333 -7.48 8.05 10.86
CA LEU A 333 -6.21 8.45 11.49
C LEU A 333 -5.55 7.26 12.20
N ALA A 334 -6.33 6.46 12.95
CA ALA A 334 -5.85 5.24 13.60
C ALA A 334 -5.31 4.23 12.58
N ALA A 335 -6.04 3.99 11.49
CA ALA A 335 -5.62 3.09 10.43
C ALA A 335 -4.33 3.58 9.76
N ALA A 336 -4.23 4.87 9.45
CA ALA A 336 -3.02 5.48 8.89
C ALA A 336 -1.83 5.39 9.86
N PHE A 337 -2.07 5.53 11.16
CA PHE A 337 -1.03 5.39 12.18
C PHE A 337 -0.49 3.96 12.25
N VAL A 338 -1.36 2.94 12.18
CA VAL A 338 -0.94 1.53 12.13
C VAL A 338 -0.05 1.27 10.90
N VAL A 339 -0.45 1.75 9.73
CA VAL A 339 0.33 1.62 8.49
C VAL A 339 1.68 2.33 8.62
N HIS A 340 1.70 3.54 9.18
CA HIS A 340 2.93 4.31 9.38
C HIS A 340 3.88 3.63 10.37
N ALA A 341 3.36 3.13 11.50
CA ALA A 341 4.14 2.36 12.49
C ALA A 341 4.74 1.09 11.86
N PHE A 342 3.94 0.33 11.10
CA PHE A 342 4.42 -0.83 10.36
C PHE A 342 5.55 -0.47 9.39
N PHE A 343 5.40 0.61 8.64
CA PHE A 343 6.41 1.02 7.66
C PHE A 343 7.73 1.41 8.34
N VAL A 344 7.67 2.19 9.41
CA VAL A 344 8.87 2.71 10.08
C VAL A 344 9.59 1.64 10.91
N LEU A 345 8.84 0.75 11.58
CA LEU A 345 9.40 -0.21 12.55
C LEU A 345 9.53 -1.63 11.99
N GLY A 346 8.81 -1.96 10.91
CA GLY A 346 8.77 -3.32 10.35
C GLY A 346 10.05 -3.70 9.59
N VAL A 347 10.46 -4.96 9.72
CA VAL A 347 11.52 -5.60 8.92
C VAL A 347 10.95 -6.10 7.60
N GLY A 348 11.73 -6.03 6.53
CA GLY A 348 11.33 -6.53 5.20
C GLY A 348 10.27 -5.69 4.50
N VAL A 349 10.08 -4.45 4.96
CA VAL A 349 9.12 -3.50 4.39
C VAL A 349 9.71 -2.89 3.11
N HIS A 350 8.86 -2.73 2.08
CA HIS A 350 9.23 -2.09 0.83
C HIS A 350 8.83 -0.61 0.80
N GLU A 351 9.48 0.16 -0.07
CA GLU A 351 9.37 1.62 -0.21
C GLU A 351 7.93 2.12 -0.43
N HIS A 352 7.07 1.33 -1.07
CA HIS A 352 5.68 1.69 -1.37
C HIS A 352 4.67 1.27 -0.29
N HIS A 353 5.06 0.48 0.72
CA HIS A 353 4.10 -0.06 1.70
C HIS A 353 3.41 1.01 2.57
N MET A 354 3.98 2.22 2.66
CA MET A 354 3.31 3.34 3.34
C MET A 354 2.25 4.03 2.47
N MET A 355 2.12 3.65 1.18
CA MET A 355 1.17 4.28 0.25
C MET A 355 -0.28 4.21 0.74
N LEU A 356 -0.65 3.14 1.45
CA LEU A 356 -1.99 2.98 2.04
C LEU A 356 -2.35 4.09 3.05
N ALA A 357 -1.36 4.70 3.72
CA ALA A 357 -1.60 5.81 4.64
C ALA A 357 -2.05 7.10 3.90
N VAL A 358 -1.69 7.28 2.62
CA VAL A 358 -1.97 8.50 1.85
C VAL A 358 -3.48 8.75 1.69
N PRO A 359 -4.30 7.83 1.13
CA PRO A 359 -5.74 8.06 1.01
C PRO A 359 -6.47 8.10 2.35
N LEU A 360 -6.01 7.35 3.36
CA LEU A 360 -6.54 7.40 4.73
C LEU A 360 -6.39 8.80 5.32
N LEU A 361 -5.17 9.36 5.25
CA LEU A 361 -4.89 10.72 5.73
C LEU A 361 -5.54 11.79 4.86
N ALA A 362 -5.67 11.58 3.54
CA ALA A 362 -6.35 12.51 2.66
C ALA A 362 -7.82 12.70 3.09
N LEU A 363 -8.54 11.59 3.32
CA LEU A 363 -9.93 11.67 3.78
C LEU A 363 -10.01 12.22 5.20
N ALA A 364 -9.18 11.74 6.13
CA ALA A 364 -9.13 12.26 7.49
C ALA A 364 -8.87 13.79 7.52
N ALA A 365 -7.94 14.28 6.67
CA ALA A 365 -7.60 15.71 6.55
C ALA A 365 -8.69 16.55 5.84
N ALA A 366 -9.52 15.94 5.00
CA ALA A 366 -10.71 16.59 4.46
C ALA A 366 -11.78 16.80 5.53
N LEU A 367 -11.94 15.79 6.41
CA LEU A 367 -12.87 15.84 7.55
C LEU A 367 -12.34 16.72 8.70
N ARG A 368 -11.02 16.77 8.89
CA ARG A 368 -10.30 17.57 9.91
C ARG A 368 -9.11 18.30 9.28
N PRO A 369 -9.29 19.57 8.88
CA PRO A 369 -8.23 20.35 8.21
C PRO A 369 -6.92 20.47 9.00
N SER A 370 -6.94 20.32 10.33
CA SER A 370 -5.74 20.27 11.18
C SER A 370 -4.79 19.13 10.84
N LEU A 371 -5.26 18.07 10.16
CA LEU A 371 -4.47 16.92 9.74
C LEU A 371 -3.77 17.12 8.37
N ARG A 372 -4.06 18.21 7.64
CA ARG A 372 -3.45 18.47 6.33
C ARG A 372 -1.92 18.53 6.35
N PRO A 373 -1.26 19.13 7.35
CA PRO A 373 0.20 19.13 7.39
C PRO A 373 0.78 17.73 7.50
N LEU A 374 0.17 16.83 8.30
CA LEU A 374 0.57 15.43 8.39
C LEU A 374 0.38 14.69 7.07
N PHE A 375 -0.77 14.90 6.40
CA PHE A 375 -1.04 14.33 5.08
C PHE A 375 0.05 14.73 4.07
N TYR A 376 0.40 16.02 3.99
CA TYR A 376 1.44 16.48 3.07
C TYR A 376 2.82 15.91 3.41
N ALA A 377 3.19 15.86 4.69
CA ALA A 377 4.47 15.30 5.12
C ALA A 377 4.58 13.80 4.76
N VAL A 378 3.56 13.01 5.07
CA VAL A 378 3.53 11.57 4.73
C VAL A 378 3.55 11.37 3.21
N SER A 379 2.76 12.15 2.46
CA SER A 379 2.75 12.11 0.99
C SER A 379 4.12 12.42 0.38
N ALA A 380 4.80 13.46 0.90
CA ALA A 380 6.13 13.84 0.44
C ALA A 380 7.16 12.73 0.73
N ILE A 381 7.12 12.15 1.94
CA ILE A 381 8.03 11.06 2.33
C ILE A 381 7.82 9.85 1.41
N VAL A 382 6.57 9.46 1.14
CA VAL A 382 6.25 8.33 0.24
C VAL A 382 6.74 8.59 -1.17
N ALA A 383 6.46 9.79 -1.71
CA ALA A 383 6.89 10.17 -3.06
C ALA A 383 8.42 10.18 -3.18
N LEU A 384 9.10 10.81 -2.22
CA LEU A 384 10.57 10.88 -2.19
C LEU A 384 11.20 9.50 -2.01
N ASN A 385 10.62 8.64 -1.16
CA ASN A 385 11.14 7.29 -0.96
C ASN A 385 11.14 6.51 -2.28
N MET A 386 10.02 6.44 -2.97
CA MET A 386 9.94 5.75 -4.26
C MET A 386 10.84 6.38 -5.31
N ASN A 387 10.86 7.72 -5.41
CA ASN A 387 11.65 8.43 -6.41
C ASN A 387 13.15 8.27 -6.20
N LEU A 388 13.66 8.35 -4.96
CA LEU A 388 15.09 8.20 -4.67
C LEU A 388 15.64 6.81 -5.05
N PHE A 389 14.80 5.78 -5.03
CA PHE A 389 15.24 4.42 -5.38
C PHE A 389 15.02 4.06 -6.84
N TYR A 390 13.95 4.55 -7.48
CA TYR A 390 13.53 4.11 -8.81
C TYR A 390 13.45 5.22 -9.86
N GLY A 391 13.52 6.49 -9.45
CA GLY A 391 13.37 7.61 -10.38
C GLY A 391 12.03 7.56 -11.09
N ILE A 392 12.07 7.59 -12.41
CA ILE A 392 10.89 7.47 -13.29
C ILE A 392 10.70 6.05 -13.85
N GLY A 393 11.38 5.07 -13.29
CA GLY A 393 11.29 3.66 -13.67
C GLY A 393 12.62 3.05 -14.06
N MET A 394 12.71 1.74 -13.89
CA MET A 394 13.91 0.98 -14.21
C MET A 394 14.14 0.91 -15.72
N GLY A 395 15.38 0.87 -16.13
CA GLY A 395 15.77 0.67 -17.55
C GLY A 395 15.79 1.91 -18.42
N LEU A 396 15.40 3.10 -17.90
CA LEU A 396 15.48 4.36 -18.65
C LEU A 396 16.84 5.07 -18.52
N GLY A 397 17.81 4.47 -17.82
CA GLY A 397 19.09 5.10 -17.56
C GLY A 397 19.02 6.31 -16.62
N TYR A 398 17.85 6.60 -16.06
CA TYR A 398 17.63 7.69 -15.13
C TYR A 398 17.98 7.24 -13.72
N SER A 399 19.06 7.78 -13.17
CA SER A 399 19.42 7.60 -11.78
C SER A 399 19.22 8.92 -11.02
N VAL A 400 18.48 8.87 -9.92
CA VAL A 400 18.38 10.02 -9.02
C VAL A 400 19.66 10.10 -8.20
N PRO A 401 20.37 11.25 -8.16
CA PRO A 401 21.47 11.43 -7.22
C PRO A 401 20.98 11.25 -5.79
N ARG A 402 21.58 10.30 -5.05
CA ARG A 402 21.21 10.02 -3.65
C ARG A 402 22.13 10.70 -2.66
N LEU A 403 23.30 11.18 -3.12
CA LEU A 403 24.24 11.91 -2.30
C LEU A 403 24.06 13.42 -2.49
N LEU A 404 23.83 14.14 -1.39
CA LEU A 404 23.84 15.58 -1.33
C LEU A 404 24.88 16.04 -0.32
N LEU A 405 25.91 16.77 -0.78
CA LEU A 405 27.03 17.20 0.07
C LEU A 405 27.67 16.03 0.85
N GLY A 406 27.71 14.86 0.24
CA GLY A 406 28.25 13.63 0.86
C GLY A 406 27.30 12.88 1.79
N LEU A 407 26.09 13.38 2.02
CA LEU A 407 25.08 12.72 2.84
C LEU A 407 24.12 11.91 1.99
N ASP A 408 23.86 10.67 2.40
CA ASP A 408 22.87 9.82 1.73
C ASP A 408 21.44 10.30 2.04
N LEU A 409 20.75 10.80 1.00
CA LEU A 409 19.39 11.32 1.11
C LEU A 409 18.38 10.28 1.60
N THR A 410 18.62 9.00 1.34
CA THR A 410 17.72 7.92 1.78
C THR A 410 17.80 7.72 3.30
N VAL A 411 18.99 7.94 3.89
CA VAL A 411 19.18 7.91 5.36
C VAL A 411 18.54 9.16 5.99
N ILE A 412 18.74 10.34 5.41
CA ILE A 412 18.09 11.57 5.86
C ILE A 412 16.57 11.42 5.83
N LEU A 413 16.03 10.87 4.75
CA LEU A 413 14.61 10.60 4.61
C LEU A 413 14.11 9.60 5.66
N SER A 414 14.92 8.58 6.02
CA SER A 414 14.59 7.63 7.07
C SER A 414 14.47 8.30 8.44
N VAL A 415 15.41 9.19 8.77
CA VAL A 415 15.36 10.00 10.01
C VAL A 415 14.12 10.91 9.99
N ALA A 416 13.85 11.59 8.88
CA ALA A 416 12.67 12.43 8.73
C ALA A 416 11.37 11.63 8.90
N ASN A 417 11.33 10.39 8.41
CA ASN A 417 10.17 9.50 8.55
C ASN A 417 9.94 9.04 10.00
N ILE A 418 11.01 8.74 10.73
CA ILE A 418 10.93 8.45 12.17
C ILE A 418 10.38 9.67 12.93
N ALA A 419 10.88 10.88 12.63
CA ALA A 419 10.37 12.11 13.21
C ALA A 419 8.88 12.34 12.85
N ALA A 420 8.48 12.02 11.60
CA ALA A 420 7.10 12.10 11.16
C ALA A 420 6.19 11.10 11.90
N LEU A 421 6.66 9.88 12.20
CA LEU A 421 5.93 8.93 13.03
C LEU A 421 5.76 9.45 14.46
N ALA A 422 6.81 10.02 15.06
CA ALA A 422 6.72 10.64 16.38
C ALA A 422 5.74 11.84 16.39
N TRP A 423 5.72 12.64 15.33
CA TRP A 423 4.74 13.70 15.16
C TRP A 423 3.31 13.15 14.98
N HIS A 424 3.14 12.10 14.19
CA HIS A 424 1.85 11.41 14.03
C HIS A 424 1.34 10.89 15.38
N ALA A 425 2.21 10.29 16.20
CA ALA A 425 1.87 9.86 17.55
C ALA A 425 1.42 11.03 18.44
N ARG A 426 2.10 12.19 18.37
CA ARG A 426 1.65 13.40 19.10
C ARG A 426 0.27 13.89 18.66
N ILE A 427 -0.03 13.81 17.36
CA ILE A 427 -1.36 14.14 16.83
C ILE A 427 -2.40 13.16 17.36
N VAL A 428 -2.13 11.85 17.32
CA VAL A 428 -3.01 10.82 17.91
C VAL A 428 -3.28 11.10 19.38
N ALA A 429 -2.25 11.47 20.15
CA ALA A 429 -2.42 11.81 21.59
C ALA A 429 -3.30 13.05 21.79
N ARG A 430 -3.13 14.10 20.96
CA ARG A 430 -3.96 15.33 21.03
C ARG A 430 -5.40 15.07 20.63
N GLU A 431 -5.62 14.33 19.55
CA GLU A 431 -6.94 13.94 19.09
C GLU A 431 -7.69 13.09 20.13
N ALA A 432 -6.98 12.23 20.85
CA ALA A 432 -7.55 11.45 21.97
C ALA A 432 -7.97 12.32 23.16
N ALA A 433 -7.27 13.43 23.42
CA ALA A 433 -7.56 14.34 24.50
C ALA A 433 -8.67 15.36 24.17
N SER A 434 -8.98 15.56 22.88
CA SER A 434 -10.06 16.47 22.48
C SER A 434 -11.43 15.86 22.77
N VAL A 435 -12.40 16.70 23.21
CA VAL A 435 -13.77 16.25 23.42
C VAL A 435 -14.34 15.71 22.11
N PRO A 436 -14.91 14.48 22.09
CA PRO A 436 -15.52 13.98 20.87
C PRO A 436 -16.65 14.92 20.43
N PRO A 437 -16.79 15.23 19.13
CA PRO A 437 -17.98 15.92 18.66
C PRO A 437 -19.20 15.08 19.02
N PRO A 438 -20.35 15.70 19.34
CA PRO A 438 -21.58 14.97 19.59
C PRO A 438 -21.86 14.08 18.35
N LEU A 439 -22.27 12.83 18.63
CA LEU A 439 -22.65 11.91 17.57
C LEU A 439 -23.75 12.56 16.72
N PRO A 440 -23.62 12.60 15.38
CA PRO A 440 -24.74 12.99 14.56
C PRO A 440 -25.90 12.03 14.85
N ALA A 441 -27.08 12.58 15.07
CA ALA A 441 -28.29 11.80 15.32
C ALA A 441 -28.61 10.91 14.12
N GLY A 442 -28.36 9.60 14.22
CA GLY A 442 -28.71 8.58 13.24
C GLY A 442 -27.57 8.19 12.27
N PRO A 443 -27.73 7.06 11.56
CA PRO A 443 -26.78 6.57 10.55
C PRO A 443 -26.91 7.42 9.29
N ASN A 444 -26.16 8.53 9.22
CA ASN A 444 -26.22 9.45 8.08
C ASN A 444 -24.81 9.71 7.55
N LEU A 445 -24.33 8.79 6.67
CA LEU A 445 -23.48 9.10 5.53
C LEU A 445 -24.32 9.22 4.27
#